data_c8db7d710fb15feba908fc7a1c7eb692
#
_entry.id   c8db7d710fb15feba908fc7a1c7eb692
#
_cell.length_a   1.000
_cell.length_b   1.000
_cell.length_c   1.000
_cell.angle_alpha   90.00
_cell.angle_beta   90.00
_cell.angle_gamma   90.00
#
_symmetry.space_group_name_H-M   'P 1'
#
loop_
_entity.id
_entity.type
_entity.pdbx_description
1 polymer ?
#
loop_
_entity_poly.entity_id
_entity_poly.type
_entity_poly.pdbx_seq_one_letter_code
_entity_poly.pdbx_strand_id
1 'polypeptide(L)'
;MASLWLRRAWLGAAAAAAVVLAACGGGTVVSEFKPSRVVAFGDAFSDLGQNGFRYTVNNGSTNVWTAQLAQSYGVPLATAAAGGTSYATGSARVATKPDAVGNAATPTVTEQIDRFLAAGAPQPGDLVVLGAGVDEVIAEGAKAIAGTQSAAAAEANLRAAGKAYGAQVRRLVNAGAKHVALAGAYNLGRSPWAGQTGSQALLEKLSLAFNEELLVSIVDLGSSVLYVDAALYLNLVTGDPAAYSITDVANPLCTSVDPGVGIGTGTGQVSSALCDGATIRGGVDPARVLWADRVYLTPIGAQLFGQYAFDRVKQRF
;
A
#
# COMPACT_ATOMS: atom_id res chain seq x y z
N MET A 1 69.25 -6.82 18.60
CA MET A 1 68.50 -7.55 17.55
C MET A 1 67.04 -7.86 17.92
N ALA A 2 66.66 -7.81 19.17
CA ALA A 2 65.28 -8.11 19.61
C ALA A 2 64.22 -7.02 19.26
N SER A 3 64.63 -5.76 19.07
CA SER A 3 63.67 -4.63 18.83
C SER A 3 63.10 -4.58 17.40
N LEU A 4 63.76 -5.16 16.43
CA LEU A 4 63.32 -5.19 15.04
C LEU A 4 62.23 -6.25 14.77
N TRP A 5 62.26 -7.36 15.55
CA TRP A 5 61.25 -8.40 15.45
C TRP A 5 59.88 -7.98 16.04
N LEU A 6 59.90 -7.28 17.16
CA LEU A 6 58.68 -6.74 17.79
C LEU A 6 58.00 -5.69 16.90
N ARG A 7 58.76 -4.81 16.24
CA ARG A 7 58.18 -3.83 15.31
C ARG A 7 57.54 -4.45 14.07
N ARG A 8 58.12 -5.56 13.54
CA ARG A 8 57.52 -6.29 12.43
C ARG A 8 56.27 -7.06 12.80
N ALA A 9 56.19 -7.61 14.02
CA ALA A 9 54.99 -8.26 14.54
C ALA A 9 53.81 -7.27 14.74
N TRP A 10 54.11 -6.06 15.22
CA TRP A 10 53.08 -5.02 15.37
C TRP A 10 52.56 -4.47 14.03
N LEU A 11 53.40 -4.34 13.03
CA LEU A 11 52.98 -3.91 11.68
C LEU A 11 52.15 -5.00 10.98
N GLY A 12 52.46 -6.29 11.18
CA GLY A 12 51.65 -7.39 10.68
C GLY A 12 50.27 -7.48 11.33
N ALA A 13 50.20 -7.26 12.64
CA ALA A 13 48.91 -7.25 13.38
C ALA A 13 48.02 -6.05 13.01
N ALA A 14 48.62 -4.88 12.78
CA ALA A 14 47.88 -3.68 12.34
C ALA A 14 47.32 -3.82 10.91
N ALA A 15 48.09 -4.46 10.00
CA ALA A 15 47.63 -4.73 8.64
C ALA A 15 46.51 -5.77 8.59
N ALA A 16 46.58 -6.82 9.43
CA ALA A 16 45.51 -7.83 9.55
C ALA A 16 44.23 -7.24 10.14
N ALA A 17 44.33 -6.35 11.14
CA ALA A 17 43.18 -5.63 11.72
C ALA A 17 42.51 -4.67 10.70
N ALA A 18 43.27 -4.01 9.83
CA ALA A 18 42.74 -3.13 8.79
C ALA A 18 41.98 -3.91 7.70
N VAL A 19 42.41 -5.13 7.38
CA VAL A 19 41.70 -5.99 6.39
C VAL A 19 40.36 -6.50 6.97
N VAL A 20 40.30 -6.82 8.27
CA VAL A 20 39.06 -7.28 8.92
C VAL A 20 38.06 -6.15 9.06
N LEU A 21 38.49 -4.90 9.24
CA LEU A 21 37.60 -3.72 9.29
C LEU A 21 37.07 -3.33 7.90
N ALA A 22 37.77 -3.62 6.81
CA ALA A 22 37.32 -3.41 5.44
C ALA A 22 36.26 -4.44 5.00
N ALA A 23 36.17 -5.60 5.67
CA ALA A 23 35.15 -6.63 5.39
C ALA A 23 33.77 -6.34 5.98
N CYS A 24 33.63 -5.33 6.84
CA CYS A 24 32.34 -4.78 7.31
C CYS A 24 31.84 -3.63 6.42
N GLY A 25 32.22 -3.61 5.16
CA GLY A 25 31.60 -2.72 4.17
C GLY A 25 30.14 -3.12 4.03
N GLY A 26 29.22 -2.27 4.52
CA GLY A 26 27.80 -2.39 4.31
C GLY A 26 27.45 -2.25 2.82
N GLY A 27 27.77 -3.28 2.04
CA GLY A 27 27.21 -3.41 0.72
C GLY A 27 25.71 -3.63 0.89
N THR A 28 24.90 -2.79 0.29
CA THR A 28 23.47 -3.05 0.11
C THR A 28 23.37 -4.40 -0.61
N VAL A 29 22.92 -5.44 0.09
CA VAL A 29 22.62 -6.72 -0.53
C VAL A 29 21.42 -6.45 -1.46
N VAL A 30 21.70 -6.28 -2.74
CA VAL A 30 20.65 -6.22 -3.76
C VAL A 30 20.29 -7.67 -4.04
N SER A 31 19.05 -8.03 -3.76
CA SER A 31 18.54 -9.36 -4.08
C SER A 31 18.53 -9.58 -5.59
N GLU A 32 18.86 -10.80 -6.00
CA GLU A 32 18.76 -11.25 -7.40
C GLU A 32 17.33 -11.67 -7.78
N PHE A 33 16.37 -11.61 -6.86
CA PHE A 33 14.99 -12.00 -7.13
C PHE A 33 14.37 -11.14 -8.23
N LYS A 34 13.96 -11.80 -9.28
CA LYS A 34 13.21 -11.20 -10.39
C LYS A 34 11.90 -11.97 -10.54
N PRO A 35 10.77 -11.38 -10.20
CA PRO A 35 9.49 -12.06 -10.35
C PRO A 35 9.22 -12.35 -11.81
N SER A 36 8.74 -13.56 -12.07
CA SER A 36 8.22 -13.96 -13.40
C SER A 36 6.74 -13.58 -13.55
N ARG A 37 6.04 -13.40 -12.44
CA ARG A 37 4.62 -13.01 -12.37
C ARG A 37 4.37 -12.19 -11.12
N VAL A 38 3.51 -11.18 -11.23
CA VAL A 38 2.94 -10.44 -10.10
C VAL A 38 1.48 -10.85 -9.93
N VAL A 39 1.07 -11.18 -8.70
CA VAL A 39 -0.32 -11.49 -8.34
C VAL A 39 -0.76 -10.46 -7.30
N ALA A 40 -1.83 -9.71 -7.57
CA ALA A 40 -2.24 -8.61 -6.70
C ALA A 40 -3.64 -8.80 -6.12
N PHE A 41 -3.80 -8.46 -4.83
CA PHE A 41 -5.06 -8.46 -4.09
C PHE A 41 -5.21 -7.16 -3.31
N GLY A 42 -6.45 -6.76 -3.02
CA GLY A 42 -6.68 -5.61 -2.18
C GLY A 42 -7.97 -4.85 -2.46
N ASP A 43 -7.97 -3.62 -1.99
CA ASP A 43 -9.05 -2.67 -2.11
C ASP A 43 -8.78 -1.60 -3.20
N ALA A 44 -9.47 -0.46 -3.14
CA ALA A 44 -9.34 0.63 -4.09
C ALA A 44 -7.90 1.18 -4.21
N PHE A 45 -7.11 1.10 -3.15
CA PHE A 45 -5.70 1.50 -3.18
C PHE A 45 -4.86 0.67 -4.16
N SER A 46 -5.28 -0.55 -4.45
CA SER A 46 -4.57 -1.53 -5.30
C SER A 46 -5.32 -1.89 -6.59
N ASP A 47 -6.55 -1.40 -6.81
CA ASP A 47 -7.41 -1.77 -7.93
C ASP A 47 -6.91 -1.17 -9.24
N LEU A 48 -6.62 -2.03 -10.22
CA LEU A 48 -6.23 -1.65 -11.59
C LEU A 48 -7.42 -1.29 -12.49
N GLY A 49 -8.63 -1.28 -11.95
CA GLY A 49 -9.85 -1.00 -12.69
C GLY A 49 -10.62 -2.27 -13.06
N GLN A 50 -10.91 -3.15 -12.10
CA GLN A 50 -11.76 -4.34 -12.29
C GLN A 50 -13.11 -3.97 -12.89
N ASN A 51 -13.65 -2.80 -12.51
CA ASN A 51 -14.95 -2.29 -12.95
C ASN A 51 -14.84 -1.23 -14.07
N GLY A 52 -13.69 -1.12 -14.74
CA GLY A 52 -13.46 -0.19 -15.85
C GLY A 52 -12.92 1.19 -15.41
N PHE A 53 -12.80 1.48 -14.13
CA PHE A 53 -12.20 2.70 -13.59
C PHE A 53 -11.31 2.39 -12.40
N ARG A 54 -10.44 3.32 -12.05
CA ARG A 54 -9.52 3.27 -10.91
C ARG A 54 -9.81 4.43 -9.97
N TYR A 55 -9.42 4.29 -8.72
CA TYR A 55 -9.58 5.34 -7.70
C TYR A 55 -8.39 6.30 -7.71
N THR A 56 -8.25 7.02 -8.82
CA THR A 56 -7.19 8.00 -9.11
C THR A 56 -7.60 8.84 -10.32
N VAL A 57 -6.67 9.58 -10.96
CA VAL A 57 -6.96 10.23 -12.25
C VAL A 57 -6.88 9.20 -13.37
N ASN A 58 -7.99 8.94 -14.07
CA ASN A 58 -8.09 7.94 -15.14
C ASN A 58 -7.63 8.51 -16.50
N ASN A 59 -6.35 8.83 -16.62
CA ASN A 59 -5.72 9.44 -17.79
C ASN A 59 -4.85 8.48 -18.63
N GLY A 60 -4.97 7.17 -18.42
CA GLY A 60 -4.21 6.15 -19.15
C GLY A 60 -2.78 5.90 -18.65
N SER A 61 -2.26 6.67 -17.69
CA SER A 61 -0.93 6.44 -17.08
C SER A 61 -0.93 5.22 -16.13
N THR A 62 0.27 4.82 -15.66
CA THR A 62 0.42 3.82 -14.60
C THR A 62 0.05 4.48 -13.26
N ASN A 63 -1.20 4.32 -12.86
CA ASN A 63 -1.85 5.17 -11.85
C ASN A 63 -2.03 4.50 -10.49
N VAL A 64 -1.60 3.25 -10.34
CA VAL A 64 -1.78 2.46 -9.11
C VAL A 64 -0.44 1.89 -8.70
N TRP A 65 -0.14 1.89 -7.41
CA TRP A 65 1.16 1.49 -6.89
C TRP A 65 1.56 0.04 -7.24
N THR A 66 0.60 -0.88 -7.30
CA THR A 66 0.83 -2.28 -7.70
C THR A 66 1.26 -2.40 -9.15
N ALA A 67 0.67 -1.58 -10.05
CA ALA A 67 1.08 -1.51 -11.44
C ALA A 67 2.46 -0.88 -11.59
N GLN A 68 2.76 0.17 -10.81
CA GLN A 68 4.10 0.79 -10.77
C GLN A 68 5.16 -0.20 -10.31
N LEU A 69 4.89 -0.97 -9.25
CA LEU A 69 5.79 -2.02 -8.75
C LEU A 69 6.04 -3.09 -9.82
N ALA A 70 4.99 -3.59 -10.47
CA ALA A 70 5.10 -4.60 -11.54
C ALA A 70 5.89 -4.06 -12.74
N GLN A 71 5.63 -2.82 -13.15
CA GLN A 71 6.36 -2.14 -14.22
C GLN A 71 7.85 -1.98 -13.90
N SER A 72 8.20 -1.66 -12.67
CA SER A 72 9.61 -1.53 -12.22
C SER A 72 10.39 -2.84 -12.34
N TYR A 73 9.69 -3.99 -12.30
CA TYR A 73 10.25 -5.31 -12.59
C TYR A 73 10.15 -5.71 -14.08
N GLY A 74 9.50 -4.93 -14.92
CA GLY A 74 9.22 -5.29 -16.32
C GLY A 74 8.19 -6.42 -16.47
N VAL A 75 7.37 -6.67 -15.45
CA VAL A 75 6.35 -7.73 -15.44
C VAL A 75 4.98 -7.14 -15.76
N PRO A 76 4.23 -7.67 -16.72
CA PRO A 76 2.88 -7.20 -17.00
C PRO A 76 1.93 -7.53 -15.85
N LEU A 77 1.03 -6.59 -15.51
CA LEU A 77 -0.03 -6.79 -14.54
C LEU A 77 -1.34 -6.23 -15.11
N ALA A 78 -2.32 -7.10 -15.26
CA ALA A 78 -3.66 -6.75 -15.71
C ALA A 78 -4.72 -7.26 -14.73
N THR A 79 -5.93 -6.73 -14.83
CA THR A 79 -7.06 -7.15 -13.99
C THR A 79 -7.46 -8.60 -14.26
N ALA A 80 -7.95 -9.30 -13.25
CA ALA A 80 -8.49 -10.65 -13.41
C ALA A 80 -9.71 -10.67 -14.33
N ALA A 81 -10.47 -9.58 -14.43
CA ALA A 81 -11.55 -9.41 -15.40
C ALA A 81 -11.05 -9.43 -16.85
N ALA A 82 -9.83 -8.97 -17.11
CA ALA A 82 -9.16 -9.01 -18.40
C ALA A 82 -8.26 -10.27 -18.59
N GLY A 83 -8.40 -11.28 -17.74
CA GLY A 83 -7.59 -12.50 -17.80
C GLY A 83 -6.20 -12.39 -17.15
N GLY A 84 -5.92 -11.29 -16.43
CA GLY A 84 -4.68 -11.08 -15.69
C GLY A 84 -4.72 -11.60 -14.25
N THR A 85 -3.78 -11.14 -13.44
CA THR A 85 -3.52 -11.65 -12.09
C THR A 85 -3.72 -10.60 -10.99
N SER A 86 -4.29 -9.44 -11.29
CA SER A 86 -4.75 -8.49 -10.28
C SER A 86 -6.22 -8.73 -9.96
N TYR A 87 -6.47 -9.15 -8.73
CA TYR A 87 -7.82 -9.42 -8.18
C TYR A 87 -8.34 -8.26 -7.33
N ALA A 88 -7.48 -7.28 -7.00
CA ALA A 88 -7.86 -6.12 -6.22
C ALA A 88 -9.09 -5.43 -6.81
N THR A 89 -10.05 -5.07 -5.97
CA THR A 89 -11.34 -4.52 -6.39
C THR A 89 -11.68 -3.33 -5.49
N GLY A 90 -12.06 -2.22 -6.11
CA GLY A 90 -12.42 -0.99 -5.41
C GLY A 90 -13.51 -1.16 -4.40
N SER A 91 -13.44 -0.39 -3.33
CA SER A 91 -14.33 -0.41 -2.17
C SER A 91 -14.34 -1.71 -1.36
N ALA A 92 -13.56 -2.73 -1.76
CA ALA A 92 -13.54 -4.04 -1.12
C ALA A 92 -13.11 -3.94 0.35
N ARG A 93 -13.82 -4.64 1.22
CA ARG A 93 -13.41 -4.88 2.61
C ARG A 93 -12.66 -6.21 2.72
N VAL A 94 -11.95 -6.42 3.82
CA VAL A 94 -11.13 -7.63 4.01
C VAL A 94 -11.98 -8.90 3.99
N ALA A 95 -13.01 -8.97 4.82
CA ALA A 95 -13.84 -10.17 5.00
C ALA A 95 -15.33 -9.88 5.20
N THR A 96 -15.72 -8.62 5.34
CA THR A 96 -17.10 -8.23 5.66
C THR A 96 -17.81 -7.63 4.46
N LYS A 97 -19.13 -7.77 4.40
CA LYS A 97 -20.03 -7.13 3.44
C LYS A 97 -21.11 -6.33 4.17
N PRO A 98 -21.68 -5.30 3.55
CA PRO A 98 -21.34 -4.76 2.23
C PRO A 98 -19.96 -4.11 2.21
N ASP A 99 -19.50 -3.70 1.02
CA ASP A 99 -18.26 -2.95 0.83
C ASP A 99 -18.33 -1.53 1.45
N ALA A 100 -17.29 -0.72 1.28
CA ALA A 100 -17.20 0.61 1.87
C ALA A 100 -18.26 1.61 1.37
N VAL A 101 -18.88 1.34 0.22
CA VAL A 101 -19.94 2.17 -0.38
C VAL A 101 -21.33 1.54 -0.32
N GLY A 102 -21.48 0.41 0.37
CA GLY A 102 -22.77 -0.25 0.58
C GLY A 102 -23.13 -1.33 -0.46
N ASN A 103 -22.24 -1.70 -1.37
CA ASN A 103 -22.46 -2.74 -2.37
C ASN A 103 -22.13 -4.13 -1.81
N ALA A 104 -23.11 -5.02 -1.74
CA ALA A 104 -22.93 -6.39 -1.26
C ALA A 104 -22.33 -7.34 -2.31
N ALA A 105 -22.28 -6.94 -3.59
CA ALA A 105 -21.76 -7.77 -4.68
C ALA A 105 -20.23 -7.69 -4.81
N THR A 106 -19.58 -6.64 -4.28
CA THR A 106 -18.14 -6.46 -4.34
C THR A 106 -17.42 -7.63 -3.65
N PRO A 107 -16.48 -8.32 -4.31
CA PRO A 107 -15.73 -9.40 -3.69
C PRO A 107 -14.80 -8.84 -2.60
N THR A 108 -14.88 -9.43 -1.41
CA THR A 108 -13.94 -9.14 -0.32
C THR A 108 -12.53 -9.61 -0.68
N VAL A 109 -11.50 -9.11 0.03
CA VAL A 109 -10.11 -9.60 -0.16
C VAL A 109 -10.04 -11.11 0.09
N THR A 110 -10.82 -11.64 1.03
CA THR A 110 -10.94 -13.09 1.24
C THR A 110 -11.44 -13.81 -0.01
N GLU A 111 -12.52 -13.34 -0.62
CA GLU A 111 -13.10 -13.94 -1.84
C GLU A 111 -12.17 -13.78 -3.07
N GLN A 112 -11.39 -12.70 -3.15
CA GLN A 112 -10.36 -12.53 -4.18
C GLN A 112 -9.29 -13.63 -4.07
N ILE A 113 -8.82 -13.90 -2.84
CA ILE A 113 -7.83 -14.95 -2.57
C ILE A 113 -8.45 -16.35 -2.77
N ASP A 114 -9.70 -16.56 -2.37
CA ASP A 114 -10.42 -17.82 -2.64
C ASP A 114 -10.47 -18.11 -4.14
N ARG A 115 -10.82 -17.11 -4.95
CA ARG A 115 -10.86 -17.24 -6.42
C ARG A 115 -9.48 -17.58 -7.00
N PHE A 116 -8.42 -16.94 -6.53
CA PHE A 116 -7.06 -17.24 -6.97
C PHE A 116 -6.65 -18.66 -6.61
N LEU A 117 -6.84 -19.06 -5.34
CA LEU A 117 -6.44 -20.38 -4.84
C LEU A 117 -7.27 -21.52 -5.48
N ALA A 118 -8.52 -21.26 -5.85
CA ALA A 118 -9.34 -22.23 -6.61
C ALA A 118 -8.84 -22.44 -8.05
N ALA A 119 -8.21 -21.43 -8.65
CA ALA A 119 -7.62 -21.51 -9.98
C ALA A 119 -6.20 -22.10 -10.00
N GLY A 120 -5.52 -22.15 -8.84
CA GLY A 120 -4.16 -22.68 -8.69
C GLY A 120 -3.48 -22.23 -7.41
N ALA A 121 -2.18 -22.49 -7.31
CA ALA A 121 -1.36 -22.09 -6.17
C ALA A 121 -0.33 -21.03 -6.58
N PRO A 122 0.22 -20.26 -5.61
CA PRO A 122 1.38 -19.41 -5.85
C PRO A 122 2.55 -20.24 -6.40
N GLN A 123 3.28 -19.67 -7.36
CA GLN A 123 4.46 -20.30 -7.95
C GLN A 123 5.74 -19.72 -7.31
N PRO A 124 6.88 -20.45 -7.35
CA PRO A 124 8.13 -19.97 -6.73
C PRO A 124 8.63 -18.62 -7.27
N GLY A 125 8.34 -18.30 -8.54
CA GLY A 125 8.71 -17.04 -9.17
C GLY A 125 7.68 -15.91 -9.03
N ASP A 126 6.63 -16.11 -8.24
CA ASP A 126 5.62 -15.07 -8.01
C ASP A 126 6.09 -14.03 -6.99
N LEU A 127 5.80 -12.78 -7.29
CA LEU A 127 5.66 -11.72 -6.30
C LEU A 127 4.17 -11.54 -6.01
N VAL A 128 3.76 -11.92 -4.81
CA VAL A 128 2.39 -11.72 -4.35
C VAL A 128 2.31 -10.35 -3.66
N VAL A 129 1.42 -9.49 -4.13
CA VAL A 129 1.28 -8.11 -3.67
C VAL A 129 -0.09 -7.92 -3.05
N LEU A 130 -0.14 -7.47 -1.80
CA LEU A 130 -1.39 -7.17 -1.12
C LEU A 130 -1.39 -5.72 -0.65
N GLY A 131 -2.47 -5.00 -0.89
CA GLY A 131 -2.66 -3.64 -0.38
C GLY A 131 -4.13 -3.40 -0.09
N ALA A 132 -4.50 -3.45 1.20
CA ALA A 132 -5.86 -3.24 1.67
C ALA A 132 -5.88 -2.64 3.08
N GLY A 133 -7.05 -2.16 3.47
CA GLY A 133 -7.32 -1.55 4.77
C GLY A 133 -7.82 -0.11 4.65
N VAL A 134 -7.59 0.54 3.52
CA VAL A 134 -8.09 1.91 3.28
C VAL A 134 -9.61 1.91 3.28
N ASP A 135 -10.24 1.00 2.55
CA ASP A 135 -11.70 0.91 2.47
C ASP A 135 -12.34 0.39 3.78
N GLU A 136 -11.61 -0.39 4.60
CA GLU A 136 -12.04 -0.70 5.96
C GLU A 136 -12.10 0.56 6.84
N VAL A 137 -11.05 1.40 6.78
CA VAL A 137 -11.02 2.66 7.55
C VAL A 137 -12.08 3.63 7.05
N ILE A 138 -12.34 3.70 5.74
CA ILE A 138 -13.44 4.51 5.20
C ILE A 138 -14.78 4.02 5.75
N ALA A 139 -15.07 2.72 5.66
CA ALA A 139 -16.34 2.14 6.09
C ALA A 139 -16.63 2.37 7.58
N GLU A 140 -15.67 2.16 8.45
CA GLU A 140 -15.84 2.32 9.90
C GLU A 140 -15.69 3.79 10.33
N GLY A 141 -14.77 4.53 9.71
CA GLY A 141 -14.56 5.95 9.96
C GLY A 141 -15.75 6.81 9.59
N ALA A 142 -16.41 6.55 8.44
CA ALA A 142 -17.59 7.26 8.02
C ALA A 142 -18.74 7.13 9.03
N LYS A 143 -18.96 5.93 9.58
CA LYS A 143 -19.97 5.69 10.63
C LYS A 143 -19.63 6.44 11.93
N ALA A 144 -18.34 6.44 12.31
CA ALA A 144 -17.90 7.13 13.51
C ALA A 144 -18.03 8.66 13.37
N ILE A 145 -17.64 9.22 12.21
CA ILE A 145 -17.77 10.65 11.90
C ILE A 145 -19.26 11.07 11.86
N ALA A 146 -20.12 10.23 11.28
CA ALA A 146 -21.57 10.45 11.24
C ALA A 146 -22.27 10.25 12.60
N GLY A 147 -21.57 9.78 13.63
CA GLY A 147 -22.13 9.49 14.94
C GLY A 147 -23.08 8.29 15.01
N THR A 148 -23.12 7.46 13.94
CA THR A 148 -23.94 6.23 13.90
C THR A 148 -23.25 5.04 14.55
N GLN A 149 -21.96 5.17 14.85
CA GLN A 149 -21.13 4.20 15.57
C GLN A 149 -20.16 4.94 16.50
N SER A 150 -19.86 4.39 17.66
CA SER A 150 -18.83 4.97 18.54
C SER A 150 -17.42 4.76 17.96
N ALA A 151 -16.50 5.68 18.25
CA ALA A 151 -15.09 5.55 17.85
C ALA A 151 -14.44 4.26 18.42
N ALA A 152 -14.83 3.84 19.63
CA ALA A 152 -14.34 2.60 20.23
C ALA A 152 -14.83 1.35 19.48
N ALA A 153 -16.08 1.34 18.99
CA ALA A 153 -16.60 0.25 18.18
C ALA A 153 -15.92 0.22 16.80
N ALA A 154 -15.69 1.37 16.17
CA ALA A 154 -14.94 1.47 14.92
C ALA A 154 -13.52 0.91 15.09
N GLU A 155 -12.81 1.29 16.15
CA GLU A 155 -11.47 0.78 16.46
C GLU A 155 -11.48 -0.75 16.63
N ALA A 156 -12.43 -1.30 17.41
CA ALA A 156 -12.53 -2.74 17.61
C ALA A 156 -12.77 -3.50 16.30
N ASN A 157 -13.65 -2.97 15.42
CA ASN A 157 -13.91 -3.54 14.10
C ASN A 157 -12.66 -3.53 13.22
N LEU A 158 -11.88 -2.44 13.25
CA LEU A 158 -10.65 -2.33 12.46
C LEU A 158 -9.54 -3.25 12.97
N ARG A 159 -9.40 -3.43 14.29
CA ARG A 159 -8.51 -4.45 14.84
C ARG A 159 -8.92 -5.86 14.36
N ALA A 160 -10.19 -6.19 14.39
CA ALA A 160 -10.70 -7.47 13.88
C ALA A 160 -10.40 -7.65 12.38
N ALA A 161 -10.58 -6.59 11.58
CA ALA A 161 -10.28 -6.60 10.14
C ALA A 161 -8.78 -6.76 9.86
N GLY A 162 -7.91 -6.07 10.60
CA GLY A 162 -6.44 -6.22 10.50
C GLY A 162 -6.00 -7.65 10.80
N LYS A 163 -6.54 -8.26 11.86
CA LYS A 163 -6.32 -9.67 12.18
C LYS A 163 -6.80 -10.60 11.07
N ALA A 164 -7.99 -10.38 10.54
CA ALA A 164 -8.53 -11.14 9.41
C ALA A 164 -7.66 -11.03 8.17
N TYR A 165 -7.10 -9.84 7.91
CA TYR A 165 -6.19 -9.62 6.78
C TYR A 165 -4.88 -10.42 6.94
N GLY A 166 -4.28 -10.40 8.13
CA GLY A 166 -3.13 -11.25 8.44
C GLY A 166 -3.40 -12.75 8.25
N ALA A 167 -4.61 -13.22 8.59
CA ALA A 167 -5.02 -14.60 8.31
C ALA A 167 -5.04 -14.92 6.80
N GLN A 168 -5.45 -13.97 5.94
CA GLN A 168 -5.39 -14.15 4.49
C GLN A 168 -3.96 -14.20 3.96
N VAL A 169 -3.06 -13.36 4.49
CA VAL A 169 -1.62 -13.43 4.17
C VAL A 169 -1.06 -14.80 4.52
N ARG A 170 -1.38 -15.32 5.71
CA ARG A 170 -0.96 -16.65 6.17
C ARG A 170 -1.47 -17.76 5.26
N ARG A 171 -2.71 -17.66 4.75
CA ARG A 171 -3.25 -18.63 3.78
C ARG A 171 -2.42 -18.68 2.51
N LEU A 172 -2.02 -17.54 1.96
CA LEU A 172 -1.16 -17.47 0.77
C LEU A 172 0.23 -18.06 1.01
N VAL A 173 0.84 -17.76 2.16
CA VAL A 173 2.14 -18.35 2.55
C VAL A 173 2.05 -19.87 2.71
N ASN A 174 1.00 -20.37 3.38
CA ASN A 174 0.75 -21.80 3.54
C ASN A 174 0.46 -22.50 2.20
N ALA A 175 -0.11 -21.78 1.23
CA ALA A 175 -0.32 -22.27 -0.13
C ALA A 175 0.95 -22.24 -1.00
N GLY A 176 2.08 -21.72 -0.48
CA GLY A 176 3.37 -21.74 -1.15
C GLY A 176 3.95 -20.40 -1.58
N ALA A 177 3.29 -19.27 -1.28
CA ALA A 177 3.85 -17.95 -1.58
C ALA A 177 5.16 -17.72 -0.82
N LYS A 178 6.24 -17.41 -1.54
CA LYS A 178 7.59 -17.20 -1.00
C LYS A 178 7.98 -15.74 -0.89
N HIS A 179 7.43 -14.88 -1.76
CA HIS A 179 7.74 -13.46 -1.83
C HIS A 179 6.43 -12.69 -1.79
N VAL A 180 6.10 -12.16 -0.62
CA VAL A 180 4.85 -11.43 -0.37
C VAL A 180 5.20 -10.00 0.04
N ALA A 181 4.81 -9.01 -0.77
CA ALA A 181 4.84 -7.59 -0.43
C ALA A 181 3.46 -7.17 0.08
N LEU A 182 3.38 -6.77 1.35
CA LEU A 182 2.14 -6.49 2.05
C LEU A 182 2.09 -5.03 2.50
N ALA A 183 1.09 -4.28 2.07
CA ALA A 183 0.76 -2.96 2.60
C ALA A 183 -0.58 -3.00 3.36
N GLY A 184 -0.62 -2.32 4.49
CA GLY A 184 -1.84 -2.02 5.23
C GLY A 184 -2.46 -0.67 4.81
N ALA A 185 -3.34 -0.14 5.65
CA ALA A 185 -3.88 1.20 5.46
C ALA A 185 -2.81 2.26 5.64
N TYR A 186 -2.71 3.23 4.73
CA TYR A 186 -1.96 4.44 5.02
C TYR A 186 -2.71 5.30 6.05
N ASN A 187 -2.01 6.32 6.60
CA ASN A 187 -2.58 7.20 7.62
C ASN A 187 -3.66 8.12 7.02
N LEU A 188 -4.94 7.73 7.14
CA LEU A 188 -6.06 8.54 6.66
C LEU A 188 -6.24 9.84 7.45
N GLY A 189 -5.64 9.98 8.62
CA GLY A 189 -5.57 11.24 9.35
C GLY A 189 -4.85 12.36 8.58
N ARG A 190 -4.07 12.02 7.55
CA ARG A 190 -3.38 12.96 6.65
C ARG A 190 -4.18 13.32 5.40
N SER A 191 -5.32 12.69 5.19
CA SER A 191 -6.14 12.87 3.99
C SER A 191 -6.93 14.19 4.00
N PRO A 192 -7.31 14.72 2.83
CA PRO A 192 -8.25 15.84 2.73
C PRO A 192 -9.57 15.56 3.46
N TRP A 193 -10.04 14.31 3.48
CA TRP A 193 -11.23 13.92 4.23
C TRP A 193 -11.10 14.22 5.72
N ALA A 194 -9.99 13.82 6.32
CA ALA A 194 -9.70 14.10 7.71
C ALA A 194 -9.71 15.61 8.01
N GLY A 195 -9.02 16.38 7.16
CA GLY A 195 -8.95 17.84 7.30
C GLY A 195 -10.32 18.53 7.18
N GLN A 196 -11.12 18.13 6.18
CA GLN A 196 -12.44 18.71 5.92
C GLN A 196 -13.49 18.38 6.99
N THR A 197 -13.33 17.25 7.70
CA THR A 197 -14.25 16.80 8.76
C THR A 197 -13.73 17.08 10.17
N GLY A 198 -12.51 17.61 10.32
CA GLY A 198 -11.88 17.78 11.63
C GLY A 198 -11.57 16.47 12.34
N SER A 199 -11.41 15.37 11.58
CA SER A 199 -11.32 14.00 12.12
C SER A 199 -9.92 13.41 12.04
N GLN A 200 -8.86 14.24 11.98
CA GLN A 200 -7.48 13.80 11.79
C GLN A 200 -7.06 12.76 12.84
N ALA A 201 -7.23 13.09 14.12
CA ALA A 201 -6.83 12.20 15.22
C ALA A 201 -7.64 10.89 15.23
N LEU A 202 -8.93 10.94 14.87
CA LEU A 202 -9.77 9.75 14.77
C LEU A 202 -9.29 8.83 13.65
N LEU A 203 -9.14 9.35 12.42
CA LEU A 203 -8.79 8.55 11.26
C LEU A 203 -7.35 8.01 11.34
N GLU A 204 -6.42 8.77 11.94
CA GLU A 204 -5.07 8.28 12.27
C GLU A 204 -5.14 7.09 13.24
N LYS A 205 -5.88 7.23 14.34
CA LYS A 205 -6.07 6.15 15.31
C LYS A 205 -6.69 4.90 14.68
N LEU A 206 -7.68 5.06 13.83
CA LEU A 206 -8.35 3.97 13.13
C LEU A 206 -7.41 3.25 12.13
N SER A 207 -6.63 4.00 11.35
CA SER A 207 -5.61 3.42 10.46
C SER A 207 -4.56 2.64 11.24
N LEU A 208 -4.11 3.18 12.36
CA LEU A 208 -3.13 2.54 13.24
C LEU A 208 -3.69 1.25 13.84
N ALA A 209 -4.93 1.24 14.33
CA ALA A 209 -5.57 0.08 14.92
C ALA A 209 -5.64 -1.12 13.95
N PHE A 210 -5.96 -0.87 12.69
CA PHE A 210 -5.93 -1.89 11.63
C PHE A 210 -4.50 -2.44 11.44
N ASN A 211 -3.53 -1.56 11.29
CA ASN A 211 -2.15 -1.94 10.99
C ASN A 211 -1.46 -2.68 12.15
N GLU A 212 -1.72 -2.29 13.40
CA GLU A 212 -1.18 -2.96 14.60
C GLU A 212 -1.58 -4.43 14.64
N GLU A 213 -2.88 -4.74 14.48
CA GLU A 213 -3.36 -6.11 14.51
C GLU A 213 -2.91 -6.93 13.29
N LEU A 214 -2.79 -6.28 12.11
CA LEU A 214 -2.18 -6.89 10.95
C LEU A 214 -0.75 -7.32 11.25
N LEU A 215 0.08 -6.42 11.78
CA LEU A 215 1.50 -6.68 12.09
C LEU A 215 1.66 -7.79 13.13
N VAL A 216 0.86 -7.77 14.21
CA VAL A 216 0.85 -8.85 15.20
C VAL A 216 0.50 -10.19 14.56
N SER A 217 -0.46 -10.22 13.62
CA SER A 217 -0.94 -11.44 12.98
C SER A 217 0.06 -12.10 12.01
N ILE A 218 1.09 -11.37 11.56
CA ILE A 218 2.09 -11.84 10.59
C ILE A 218 3.51 -11.90 11.15
N VAL A 219 3.71 -11.66 12.43
CA VAL A 219 5.04 -11.50 13.06
C VAL A 219 5.98 -12.69 12.81
N ASP A 220 5.45 -13.89 12.69
CA ASP A 220 6.17 -15.14 12.42
C ASP A 220 6.38 -15.44 10.92
N LEU A 221 5.84 -14.62 10.01
CA LEU A 221 5.91 -14.83 8.57
C LEU A 221 7.08 -14.09 7.89
N GLY A 222 7.97 -13.50 8.65
CA GLY A 222 9.05 -12.63 8.15
C GLY A 222 10.01 -13.27 7.15
N SER A 223 10.05 -14.60 7.02
CA SER A 223 10.83 -15.28 5.96
C SER A 223 10.24 -15.09 4.56
N SER A 224 8.91 -14.97 4.45
CA SER A 224 8.18 -14.89 3.18
C SER A 224 7.43 -13.57 2.99
N VAL A 225 7.23 -12.78 4.04
CA VAL A 225 6.41 -11.56 4.02
C VAL A 225 7.29 -10.34 4.33
N LEU A 226 7.23 -9.37 3.45
CA LEU A 226 7.75 -8.02 3.65
C LEU A 226 6.57 -7.07 3.90
N TYR A 227 6.51 -6.43 5.06
CA TYR A 227 5.60 -5.32 5.28
C TYR A 227 6.17 -4.04 4.67
N VAL A 228 5.43 -3.45 3.74
CA VAL A 228 5.72 -2.15 3.11
C VAL A 228 4.85 -1.11 3.80
N ASP A 229 5.46 -0.35 4.69
CA ASP A 229 4.73 0.57 5.58
C ASP A 229 4.21 1.80 4.83
N ALA A 230 2.95 1.70 4.37
CA ALA A 230 2.25 2.79 3.67
C ALA A 230 1.93 3.96 4.62
N ALA A 231 1.66 3.69 5.90
CA ALA A 231 1.36 4.74 6.87
C ALA A 231 2.60 5.60 7.16
N LEU A 232 3.74 4.97 7.42
CA LEU A 232 5.02 5.68 7.57
C LEU A 232 5.34 6.49 6.32
N TYR A 233 5.25 5.88 5.13
CA TYR A 233 5.62 6.56 3.88
C TYR A 233 4.76 7.79 3.62
N LEU A 234 3.44 7.69 3.76
CA LEU A 234 2.54 8.84 3.60
C LEU A 234 2.76 9.91 4.68
N ASN A 235 3.13 9.53 5.91
CA ASN A 235 3.53 10.48 6.95
C ASN A 235 4.79 11.26 6.55
N LEU A 236 5.78 10.59 5.93
CA LEU A 236 6.99 11.25 5.43
C LEU A 236 6.66 12.23 4.29
N VAL A 237 5.89 11.79 3.29
CA VAL A 237 5.49 12.63 2.15
C VAL A 237 4.68 13.85 2.60
N THR A 238 3.74 13.67 3.53
CA THR A 238 2.89 14.77 4.02
C THR A 238 3.61 15.66 5.04
N GLY A 239 4.64 15.16 5.70
CA GLY A 239 5.46 15.90 6.68
C GLY A 239 6.51 16.80 6.03
N ASP A 240 7.09 16.39 4.91
CA ASP A 240 8.03 17.17 4.10
C ASP A 240 7.71 16.97 2.60
N PRO A 241 6.62 17.56 2.10
CA PRO A 241 6.20 17.35 0.73
C PRO A 241 7.20 17.87 -0.32
N ALA A 242 7.99 18.89 0.03
CA ALA A 242 8.99 19.47 -0.87
C ALA A 242 10.08 18.46 -1.23
N ALA A 243 10.49 17.59 -0.30
CA ALA A 243 11.46 16.51 -0.54
C ALA A 243 10.96 15.49 -1.59
N TYR A 244 9.65 15.43 -1.81
CA TYR A 244 8.99 14.55 -2.80
C TYR A 244 8.48 15.32 -4.03
N SER A 245 8.86 16.57 -4.20
CA SER A 245 8.40 17.47 -5.28
C SER A 245 6.88 17.69 -5.26
N ILE A 246 6.20 17.48 -4.12
CA ILE A 246 4.77 17.73 -3.92
C ILE A 246 4.60 19.16 -3.36
N THR A 247 3.58 19.86 -3.80
CA THR A 247 3.26 21.22 -3.33
C THR A 247 1.87 21.32 -2.69
N ASP A 248 1.00 20.34 -2.94
CA ASP A 248 -0.36 20.30 -2.35
C ASP A 248 -0.64 18.91 -1.78
N VAL A 249 -0.72 18.84 -0.45
CA VAL A 249 -1.07 17.64 0.32
C VAL A 249 -2.42 17.80 1.04
N ALA A 250 -3.15 18.89 0.79
CA ALA A 250 -4.37 19.22 1.53
C ALA A 250 -5.65 19.15 0.69
N ASN A 251 -5.54 19.33 -0.63
CA ASN A 251 -6.72 19.45 -1.48
C ASN A 251 -6.75 18.35 -2.55
N PRO A 252 -7.95 17.85 -2.91
CA PRO A 252 -8.14 16.97 -4.05
C PRO A 252 -7.70 17.62 -5.36
N LEU A 253 -7.10 16.85 -6.27
CA LEU A 253 -6.81 17.27 -7.63
C LEU A 253 -8.07 17.25 -8.51
N CYS A 254 -8.91 16.20 -8.36
CA CYS A 254 -10.12 16.00 -9.12
C CYS A 254 -11.22 17.01 -8.73
N THR A 255 -12.08 17.32 -9.68
CA THR A 255 -13.27 18.15 -9.51
C THR A 255 -14.57 17.39 -9.80
N SER A 256 -14.46 16.13 -10.23
CA SER A 256 -15.57 15.22 -10.51
C SER A 256 -16.33 14.90 -9.23
N VAL A 257 -17.61 15.35 -9.13
CA VAL A 257 -18.48 15.09 -8.00
C VAL A 257 -19.40 13.92 -8.30
N ASP A 258 -19.46 12.96 -7.37
CA ASP A 258 -20.45 11.89 -7.40
C ASP A 258 -21.68 12.32 -6.58
N PRO A 259 -22.88 12.38 -7.18
CA PRO A 259 -24.10 12.74 -6.44
C PRO A 259 -24.52 11.66 -5.42
N GLY A 260 -24.05 10.42 -5.59
CA GLY A 260 -24.28 9.29 -4.68
C GLY A 260 -23.28 9.22 -3.54
N VAL A 261 -23.06 8.01 -3.05
CA VAL A 261 -22.17 7.72 -1.92
C VAL A 261 -20.68 7.84 -2.29
N GLY A 262 -20.36 7.92 -3.59
CA GLY A 262 -19.03 8.12 -4.12
C GLY A 262 -18.04 7.06 -3.63
N ILE A 263 -17.01 7.52 -2.94
CA ILE A 263 -15.97 6.66 -2.31
C ILE A 263 -16.29 6.31 -0.85
N GLY A 264 -17.51 6.51 -0.39
CA GLY A 264 -17.93 6.20 0.99
C GLY A 264 -17.63 7.29 2.04
N THR A 265 -17.13 8.46 1.62
CA THR A 265 -16.81 9.58 2.53
C THR A 265 -17.94 10.61 2.66
N GLY A 266 -19.12 10.33 2.14
CA GLY A 266 -20.31 11.16 2.12
C GLY A 266 -20.88 11.32 0.71
N THR A 267 -22.16 11.74 0.62
CA THR A 267 -22.85 12.00 -0.65
C THR A 267 -22.44 13.34 -1.25
N GLY A 268 -22.45 13.45 -2.59
CA GLY A 268 -22.14 14.68 -3.29
C GLY A 268 -20.69 15.14 -3.13
N GLN A 269 -19.76 14.20 -2.96
CA GLN A 269 -18.34 14.48 -2.77
C GLN A 269 -17.52 14.21 -4.03
N VAL A 270 -16.30 14.77 -4.06
CA VAL A 270 -15.34 14.48 -5.13
C VAL A 270 -15.02 12.98 -5.11
N SER A 271 -15.11 12.36 -6.28
CA SER A 271 -14.81 10.93 -6.48
C SER A 271 -13.79 10.76 -7.59
N SER A 272 -12.65 10.16 -7.26
CA SER A 272 -11.60 9.84 -8.23
C SER A 272 -11.99 8.74 -9.22
N ALA A 273 -12.99 7.93 -8.90
CA ALA A 273 -13.55 6.94 -9.83
C ALA A 273 -14.13 7.59 -11.11
N LEU A 274 -14.59 8.85 -11.01
CA LEU A 274 -15.14 9.66 -12.11
C LEU A 274 -14.11 10.65 -12.69
N CYS A 275 -12.88 10.63 -12.20
CA CYS A 275 -11.86 11.62 -12.54
C CYS A 275 -11.05 11.22 -13.77
N ASP A 276 -10.90 12.14 -14.69
CA ASP A 276 -10.01 12.04 -15.85
C ASP A 276 -9.21 13.33 -16.06
N GLY A 277 -8.49 13.44 -17.17
CA GLY A 277 -7.69 14.63 -17.48
C GLY A 277 -8.50 15.91 -17.70
N ALA A 278 -9.82 15.82 -17.97
CA ALA A 278 -10.71 16.96 -18.15
C ALA A 278 -11.36 17.43 -16.83
N THR A 279 -11.39 16.57 -15.82
CA THR A 279 -12.03 16.79 -14.53
C THR A 279 -11.04 17.03 -13.40
N ILE A 280 -9.93 17.71 -13.68
CA ILE A 280 -8.94 18.15 -12.68
C ILE A 280 -8.99 19.66 -12.45
N ARG A 281 -8.49 20.13 -11.32
CA ARG A 281 -8.37 21.56 -11.00
C ARG A 281 -7.53 22.28 -12.03
N GLY A 282 -8.05 23.39 -12.57
CA GLY A 282 -7.29 24.27 -13.46
C GLY A 282 -6.16 25.02 -12.73
N GLY A 283 -5.08 25.33 -13.42
CA GLY A 283 -3.98 26.14 -12.92
C GLY A 283 -3.05 25.47 -11.90
N VAL A 284 -3.20 24.15 -11.68
CA VAL A 284 -2.29 23.37 -10.83
C VAL A 284 -1.52 22.34 -11.66
N ASP A 285 -0.29 22.03 -11.27
CA ASP A 285 0.48 20.95 -11.87
C ASP A 285 0.03 19.60 -11.25
N PRO A 286 -0.60 18.68 -12.01
CA PRO A 286 -1.06 17.40 -11.50
C PRO A 286 0.07 16.53 -10.90
N ALA A 287 1.31 16.73 -11.35
CA ALA A 287 2.47 16.01 -10.84
C ALA A 287 2.94 16.51 -9.46
N ARG A 288 2.28 17.54 -8.90
CA ARG A 288 2.63 18.13 -7.61
C ARG A 288 1.51 18.07 -6.57
N VAL A 289 0.42 17.36 -6.86
CA VAL A 289 -0.72 17.19 -5.96
C VAL A 289 -0.79 15.74 -5.51
N LEU A 290 -0.86 15.51 -4.19
CA LEU A 290 -0.79 14.15 -3.63
C LEU A 290 -2.11 13.38 -3.78
N TRP A 291 -3.25 14.04 -3.61
CA TRP A 291 -4.57 13.42 -3.50
C TRP A 291 -5.41 13.63 -4.77
N ALA A 292 -5.93 12.55 -5.33
CA ALA A 292 -6.87 12.60 -6.44
C ALA A 292 -8.25 13.10 -5.95
N ASP A 293 -8.75 12.51 -4.88
CA ASP A 293 -9.99 12.90 -4.21
C ASP A 293 -9.75 13.13 -2.70
N ARG A 294 -10.77 12.94 -1.88
CA ARG A 294 -10.66 13.15 -0.42
C ARG A 294 -9.78 12.13 0.29
N VAL A 295 -9.49 10.98 -0.35
CA VAL A 295 -8.80 9.83 0.26
C VAL A 295 -7.72 9.25 -0.64
N TYR A 296 -8.01 9.05 -1.94
CA TYR A 296 -7.12 8.28 -2.81
C TYR A 296 -6.05 9.14 -3.48
N LEU A 297 -4.93 8.49 -3.80
CA LEU A 297 -3.74 9.14 -4.34
C LEU A 297 -3.89 9.49 -5.82
N THR A 298 -3.25 10.57 -6.24
CA THR A 298 -2.99 10.86 -7.65
C THR A 298 -2.01 9.86 -8.27
N PRO A 299 -1.85 9.84 -9.61
CA PRO A 299 -0.82 9.04 -10.27
C PRO A 299 0.58 9.26 -9.69
N ILE A 300 0.97 10.51 -9.35
CA ILE A 300 2.27 10.77 -8.74
C ILE A 300 2.38 10.20 -7.33
N GLY A 301 1.32 10.31 -6.51
CA GLY A 301 1.30 9.71 -5.18
C GLY A 301 1.42 8.18 -5.24
N ALA A 302 0.72 7.55 -6.18
CA ALA A 302 0.83 6.11 -6.44
C ALA A 302 2.21 5.70 -6.96
N GLN A 303 2.82 6.51 -7.83
CA GLN A 303 4.18 6.28 -8.32
C GLN A 303 5.22 6.36 -7.21
N LEU A 304 5.13 7.38 -6.35
CA LEU A 304 6.04 7.55 -5.22
C LEU A 304 5.97 6.32 -4.29
N PHE A 305 4.77 5.87 -3.91
CA PHE A 305 4.63 4.69 -3.06
C PHE A 305 5.04 3.40 -3.78
N GLY A 306 4.72 3.24 -5.07
CA GLY A 306 5.13 2.09 -5.88
C GLY A 306 6.64 1.97 -6.00
N GLN A 307 7.36 3.09 -6.15
CA GLN A 307 8.83 3.12 -6.16
C GLN A 307 9.39 2.75 -4.78
N TYR A 308 8.83 3.31 -3.70
CA TYR A 308 9.20 2.92 -2.34
C TYR A 308 9.02 1.43 -2.11
N ALA A 309 7.88 0.86 -2.54
CA ALA A 309 7.62 -0.58 -2.43
C ALA A 309 8.64 -1.41 -3.24
N PHE A 310 8.96 -0.98 -4.46
CA PHE A 310 9.97 -1.63 -5.29
C PHE A 310 11.34 -1.67 -4.61
N ASP A 311 11.80 -0.55 -4.06
CA ASP A 311 13.09 -0.45 -3.39
C ASP A 311 13.14 -1.36 -2.14
N ARG A 312 12.03 -1.44 -1.38
CA ARG A 312 11.91 -2.32 -0.22
C ARG A 312 11.92 -3.80 -0.61
N VAL A 313 11.17 -4.17 -1.66
CA VAL A 313 11.15 -5.56 -2.18
C VAL A 313 12.52 -5.97 -2.69
N LYS A 314 13.19 -5.11 -3.47
CA LYS A 314 14.53 -5.36 -4.02
C LYS A 314 15.62 -5.49 -2.94
N GLN A 315 15.44 -4.84 -1.79
CA GLN A 315 16.36 -4.95 -0.66
C GLN A 315 16.11 -6.22 0.17
N ARG A 316 14.93 -6.81 0.07
CA ARG A 316 14.51 -7.91 0.95
C ARG A 316 14.61 -9.28 0.29
N PHE A 317 14.18 -9.40 -0.95
CA PHE A 317 14.10 -10.65 -1.73
C PHE A 317 15.09 -10.65 -2.87
#